data_94bf2844016b10d5dc4d52af8278b1b3
#
_entry.id   94bf2844016b10d5dc4d52af8278b1b3
#
_cell.length_a   1.000
_cell.length_b   1.000
_cell.length_c   1.000
_cell.angle_alpha   90.00
_cell.angle_beta   90.00
_cell.angle_gamma   90.00
#
_symmetry.space_group_name_H-M   'P 1'
#
loop_
_entity.id
_entity.type
_entity.pdbx_description
1 polymer ?
#
loop_
_entity_poly.entity_id
_entity_poly.type
_entity_poly.pdbx_seq_one_letter_code
_entity_poly.pdbx_strand_id
1 'polypeptide(L)'
;MMVDLRLQVIHRTVAELAASEGDVAGRLERAQQLSSGHPDTLAAIQRLRPMVQTHRDQLATYLKESGGAEPSSEMTSRLSASRESNALSEALRDLCLAFHNCALGYAMLYEVALRLYEPRLREIAPEHLKAHADAAFSTARLLPGVVAWQLAQDGLHCACTCPMCGLGACGCVAMGTETLTEAWRDAAPTESEPRGFVLLPPKPESELARAGVQGGALVLAVDGDQVRGRAEVQAALRKRTLGDEVRFLIQRSSESPREFVVRQAGDYPTS
;
A
#
# COMPACT_ATOMS: atom_id res chain seq x y z
N MET A 1 39.29 26.51 -15.60
CA MET A 1 37.88 26.63 -15.20
C MET A 1 37.70 25.71 -14.01
N MET A 2 37.64 26.22 -12.75
CA MET A 2 37.37 25.41 -11.59
C MET A 2 35.93 24.93 -11.66
N VAL A 3 35.75 23.65 -11.81
CA VAL A 3 34.42 23.04 -11.73
C VAL A 3 33.92 23.19 -10.31
N ASP A 4 32.75 23.78 -10.13
CA ASP A 4 32.16 23.95 -8.79
C ASP A 4 31.77 22.56 -8.23
N LEU A 5 32.62 22.03 -7.36
CA LEU A 5 32.45 20.73 -6.71
C LEU A 5 31.10 20.62 -5.99
N ARG A 6 30.59 21.74 -5.46
CA ARG A 6 29.28 21.81 -4.82
C ARG A 6 28.16 21.46 -5.80
N LEU A 7 28.14 22.09 -6.99
CA LEU A 7 27.15 21.80 -8.04
C LEU A 7 27.25 20.37 -8.53
N GLN A 8 28.47 19.83 -8.67
CA GLN A 8 28.65 18.44 -9.06
C GLN A 8 28.02 17.45 -8.08
N VAL A 9 28.21 17.67 -6.78
CA VAL A 9 27.61 16.81 -5.74
C VAL A 9 26.09 16.90 -5.79
N ILE A 10 25.53 18.09 -5.88
CA ILE A 10 24.10 18.33 -5.97
C ILE A 10 23.53 17.64 -7.23
N HIS A 11 24.10 17.90 -8.42
CA HIS A 11 23.62 17.33 -9.67
C HIS A 11 23.66 15.80 -9.66
N ARG A 12 24.74 15.20 -9.14
CA ARG A 12 24.84 13.75 -9.01
C ARG A 12 23.74 13.20 -8.12
N THR A 13 23.53 13.76 -6.94
CA THR A 13 22.50 13.32 -5.99
C THR A 13 21.09 13.42 -6.59
N VAL A 14 20.80 14.52 -7.28
CA VAL A 14 19.51 14.73 -7.94
C VAL A 14 19.33 13.76 -9.11
N ALA A 15 20.38 13.50 -9.92
CA ALA A 15 20.31 12.55 -11.02
C ALA A 15 20.11 11.11 -10.53
N GLU A 16 20.79 10.69 -9.44
CA GLU A 16 20.58 9.39 -8.82
C GLU A 16 19.14 9.22 -8.32
N LEU A 17 18.58 10.27 -7.73
CA LEU A 17 17.21 10.25 -7.23
C LEU A 17 16.19 10.26 -8.39
N ALA A 18 16.43 11.03 -9.45
CA ALA A 18 15.59 11.02 -10.65
C ALA A 18 15.58 9.64 -11.34
N ALA A 19 16.70 8.92 -11.32
CA ALA A 19 16.76 7.54 -11.80
C ALA A 19 15.92 6.60 -10.89
N SER A 20 15.98 6.79 -9.58
CA SER A 20 15.17 6.02 -8.61
C SER A 20 13.67 6.27 -8.79
N GLU A 21 13.26 7.50 -9.06
CA GLU A 21 11.87 7.82 -9.43
C GLU A 21 11.43 7.15 -10.73
N GLY A 22 12.36 7.03 -11.69
CA GLY A 22 12.13 6.26 -12.92
C GLY A 22 11.88 4.78 -12.64
N ASP A 23 12.63 4.17 -11.72
CA ASP A 23 12.45 2.78 -11.29
C ASP A 23 11.09 2.59 -10.60
N VAL A 24 10.70 3.52 -9.69
CA VAL A 24 9.36 3.50 -9.08
C VAL A 24 8.26 3.56 -10.12
N ALA A 25 8.38 4.42 -11.13
CA ALA A 25 7.39 4.52 -12.20
C ALA A 25 7.24 3.21 -12.98
N GLY A 26 8.34 2.53 -13.31
CA GLY A 26 8.33 1.23 -13.98
C GLY A 26 7.69 0.14 -13.11
N ARG A 27 7.97 0.11 -11.80
CA ARG A 27 7.36 -0.84 -10.86
C ARG A 27 5.87 -0.58 -10.64
N LEU A 28 5.45 0.69 -10.63
CA LEU A 28 4.02 1.05 -10.60
C LEU A 28 3.30 0.52 -11.86
N GLU A 29 3.89 0.68 -13.02
CA GLU A 29 3.33 0.18 -14.26
C GLU A 29 3.21 -1.36 -14.24
N ARG A 30 4.25 -2.06 -13.78
CA ARG A 30 4.23 -3.51 -13.63
C ARG A 30 3.16 -3.97 -12.63
N ALA A 31 3.09 -3.36 -11.45
CA ALA A 31 2.07 -3.68 -10.46
C ALA A 31 0.66 -3.40 -10.99
N GLN A 32 0.46 -2.33 -11.76
CA GLN A 32 -0.80 -2.02 -12.43
C GLN A 32 -1.22 -3.11 -13.42
N GLN A 33 -0.29 -3.59 -14.27
CA GLN A 33 -0.56 -4.67 -15.22
C GLN A 33 -1.02 -5.96 -14.52
N LEU A 34 -0.36 -6.31 -13.41
CA LEU A 34 -0.68 -7.51 -12.63
C LEU A 34 -1.96 -7.37 -11.79
N SER A 35 -2.47 -6.16 -11.59
CA SER A 35 -3.64 -5.89 -10.77
C SER A 35 -4.98 -6.01 -11.49
N SER A 36 -5.01 -6.46 -12.75
CA SER A 36 -6.24 -6.52 -13.57
C SER A 36 -7.37 -7.32 -12.92
N GLY A 37 -7.04 -8.37 -12.15
CA GLY A 37 -7.99 -9.19 -11.39
C GLY A 37 -8.26 -8.69 -9.96
N HIS A 38 -7.66 -7.58 -9.52
CA HIS A 38 -7.78 -7.06 -8.16
C HIS A 38 -8.07 -5.55 -8.16
N PRO A 39 -9.34 -5.14 -8.36
CA PRO A 39 -9.71 -3.75 -8.63
C PRO A 39 -9.30 -2.75 -7.54
N ASP A 40 -9.32 -3.15 -6.28
CA ASP A 40 -8.93 -2.27 -5.16
C ASP A 40 -7.44 -1.94 -5.19
N THR A 41 -6.60 -2.93 -5.48
CA THR A 41 -5.16 -2.71 -5.65
C THR A 41 -4.90 -1.85 -6.89
N LEU A 42 -5.60 -2.12 -8.00
CA LEU A 42 -5.48 -1.31 -9.20
C LEU A 42 -5.79 0.16 -8.92
N ALA A 43 -6.91 0.45 -8.24
CA ALA A 43 -7.29 1.81 -7.88
C ALA A 43 -6.28 2.48 -6.93
N ALA A 44 -5.72 1.73 -5.98
CA ALA A 44 -4.69 2.24 -5.07
C ALA A 44 -3.40 2.61 -5.82
N ILE A 45 -2.92 1.76 -6.72
CA ILE A 45 -1.74 2.01 -7.55
C ILE A 45 -1.95 3.23 -8.47
N GLN A 46 -3.12 3.33 -9.10
CA GLN A 46 -3.44 4.45 -9.99
C GLN A 46 -3.38 5.80 -9.27
N ARG A 47 -3.74 5.86 -7.99
CA ARG A 47 -3.64 7.11 -7.18
C ARG A 47 -2.21 7.54 -6.89
N LEU A 48 -1.24 6.63 -6.87
CA LEU A 48 0.18 6.95 -6.63
C LEU A 48 0.88 7.51 -7.87
N ARG A 49 0.37 7.23 -9.06
CA ARG A 49 1.02 7.62 -10.33
C ARG A 49 1.22 9.14 -10.51
N PRO A 50 0.22 10.00 -10.23
CA PRO A 50 0.41 11.45 -10.37
C PRO A 50 1.52 12.00 -9.46
N MET A 51 1.62 11.50 -8.23
CA MET A 51 2.67 11.88 -7.29
C MET A 51 4.06 11.61 -7.87
N VAL A 52 4.32 10.37 -8.32
CA VAL A 52 5.61 9.97 -8.89
C VAL A 52 5.94 10.80 -10.14
N GLN A 53 4.94 11.06 -11.00
CA GLN A 53 5.16 11.91 -12.17
C GLN A 53 5.54 13.34 -11.78
N THR A 54 4.84 13.93 -10.81
CA THR A 54 5.15 15.28 -10.30
C THR A 54 6.57 15.36 -9.75
N HIS A 55 7.00 14.37 -8.97
CA HIS A 55 8.37 14.35 -8.42
C HIS A 55 9.43 14.26 -9.52
N ARG A 56 9.24 13.39 -10.50
CA ARG A 56 10.12 13.27 -11.65
C ARG A 56 10.24 14.58 -12.41
N ASP A 57 9.12 15.23 -12.69
CA ASP A 57 9.10 16.50 -13.45
C ASP A 57 9.83 17.61 -12.68
N GLN A 58 9.68 17.66 -11.35
CA GLN A 58 10.38 18.64 -10.52
C GLN A 58 11.89 18.41 -10.49
N LEU A 59 12.36 17.16 -10.36
CA LEU A 59 13.79 16.85 -10.41
C LEU A 59 14.38 17.12 -11.80
N ALA A 60 13.69 16.75 -12.88
CA ALA A 60 14.10 17.02 -14.25
C ALA A 60 14.18 18.52 -14.52
N THR A 61 13.19 19.29 -14.06
CA THR A 61 13.18 20.74 -14.18
C THR A 61 14.37 21.36 -13.45
N TYR A 62 14.64 20.90 -12.21
CA TYR A 62 15.80 21.36 -11.44
C TYR A 62 17.13 21.10 -12.18
N LEU A 63 17.35 19.87 -12.67
CA LEU A 63 18.56 19.53 -13.43
C LEU A 63 18.71 20.41 -14.66
N LYS A 64 17.66 20.58 -15.44
CA LYS A 64 17.67 21.42 -16.63
C LYS A 64 18.03 22.87 -16.33
N GLU A 65 17.42 23.48 -15.31
CA GLU A 65 17.63 24.88 -14.96
C GLU A 65 18.99 25.14 -14.31
N SER A 66 19.52 24.15 -13.56
CA SER A 66 20.85 24.27 -12.93
C SER A 66 22.01 23.83 -13.82
N GLY A 67 21.74 23.38 -15.06
CA GLY A 67 22.76 22.91 -15.98
C GLY A 67 23.31 21.51 -15.65
N GLY A 68 22.55 20.70 -14.90
CA GLY A 68 22.85 19.32 -14.63
C GLY A 68 22.51 18.41 -15.80
N ALA A 69 23.16 17.24 -15.90
CA ALA A 69 22.85 16.21 -16.87
C ALA A 69 21.67 15.35 -16.40
N GLU A 70 20.85 14.88 -17.35
CA GLU A 70 19.85 13.86 -17.10
C GLU A 70 20.48 12.54 -16.62
N PRO A 71 19.75 11.69 -15.88
CA PRO A 71 20.24 10.38 -15.46
C PRO A 71 20.71 9.56 -16.66
N SER A 72 21.89 8.94 -16.57
CA SER A 72 22.37 8.07 -17.62
C SER A 72 21.52 6.81 -17.76
N SER A 73 21.42 6.27 -18.99
CA SER A 73 20.71 5.01 -19.25
C SER A 73 21.28 3.84 -18.44
N GLU A 74 22.60 3.87 -18.17
CA GLU A 74 23.26 2.86 -17.33
C GLU A 74 22.80 2.93 -15.86
N MET A 75 22.63 4.13 -15.32
CA MET A 75 22.13 4.33 -13.97
C MET A 75 20.69 3.83 -13.82
N THR A 76 19.84 4.14 -14.79
CA THR A 76 18.46 3.65 -14.85
C THR A 76 18.41 2.13 -15.00
N SER A 77 19.26 1.54 -15.85
CA SER A 77 19.29 0.09 -16.09
C SER A 77 19.77 -0.72 -14.89
N ARG A 78 20.70 -0.21 -14.09
CA ARG A 78 21.15 -0.86 -12.85
C ARG A 78 20.05 -0.97 -11.81
N LEU A 79 19.16 0.02 -11.72
CA LEU A 79 18.02 0.02 -10.81
C LEU A 79 16.91 -0.91 -11.32
N SER A 80 16.70 -0.95 -12.63
CA SER A 80 15.64 -1.76 -13.27
C SER A 80 15.98 -3.25 -13.40
N ALA A 81 17.20 -3.68 -13.10
CA ALA A 81 17.65 -5.08 -13.21
C ALA A 81 17.02 -6.02 -12.16
N SER A 82 15.97 -5.60 -11.45
CA SER A 82 15.22 -6.48 -10.58
C SER A 82 14.38 -7.47 -11.37
N ARG A 83 14.36 -8.73 -10.90
CA ARG A 83 13.61 -9.85 -11.46
C ARG A 83 12.23 -9.42 -11.94
N GLU A 84 11.86 -9.84 -13.15
CA GLU A 84 10.49 -9.74 -13.63
C GLU A 84 9.60 -10.56 -12.71
N SER A 85 8.96 -9.88 -11.78
CA SER A 85 7.98 -10.51 -10.91
C SER A 85 6.73 -10.87 -11.71
N ASN A 86 6.29 -12.11 -11.62
CA ASN A 86 5.06 -12.58 -12.25
C ASN A 86 3.88 -12.61 -11.28
N ALA A 87 4.13 -12.41 -9.99
CA ALA A 87 3.12 -12.40 -8.96
C ALA A 87 2.84 -10.95 -8.47
N LEU A 88 1.56 -10.61 -8.32
CA LEU A 88 1.16 -9.27 -7.86
C LEU A 88 1.72 -8.95 -6.47
N SER A 89 1.75 -9.92 -5.55
CA SER A 89 2.32 -9.73 -4.21
C SER A 89 3.82 -9.39 -4.25
N GLU A 90 4.57 -10.03 -5.13
CA GLU A 90 5.99 -9.72 -5.31
C GLU A 90 6.18 -8.33 -5.92
N ALA A 91 5.38 -7.99 -6.95
CA ALA A 91 5.42 -6.66 -7.55
C ALA A 91 5.10 -5.55 -6.54
N LEU A 92 4.14 -5.77 -5.65
CA LEU A 92 3.82 -4.82 -4.58
C LEU A 92 4.93 -4.72 -3.53
N ARG A 93 5.54 -5.86 -3.15
CA ARG A 93 6.71 -5.86 -2.26
C ARG A 93 7.85 -5.04 -2.85
N ASP A 94 8.15 -5.28 -4.12
CA ASP A 94 9.25 -4.60 -4.82
C ASP A 94 8.95 -3.11 -5.02
N LEU A 95 7.69 -2.74 -5.25
CA LEU A 95 7.23 -1.35 -5.30
C LEU A 95 7.35 -0.68 -3.93
N CYS A 96 6.96 -1.35 -2.85
CA CYS A 96 7.11 -0.86 -1.48
C CYS A 96 8.59 -0.56 -1.15
N LEU A 97 9.49 -1.47 -1.50
CA LEU A 97 10.93 -1.27 -1.31
C LEU A 97 11.47 -0.10 -2.14
N ALA A 98 10.99 0.08 -3.38
CA ALA A 98 11.38 1.21 -4.21
C ALA A 98 10.94 2.55 -3.62
N PHE A 99 9.72 2.65 -3.08
CA PHE A 99 9.27 3.83 -2.35
C PHE A 99 10.13 4.13 -1.12
N HIS A 100 10.50 3.12 -0.34
CA HIS A 100 11.40 3.30 0.80
C HIS A 100 12.76 3.82 0.37
N ASN A 101 13.34 3.28 -0.70
CA ASN A 101 14.62 3.73 -1.23
C ASN A 101 14.55 5.18 -1.70
N CYS A 102 13.47 5.60 -2.36
CA CYS A 102 13.26 7.00 -2.71
C CYS A 102 13.14 7.89 -1.48
N ALA A 103 12.39 7.48 -0.45
CA ALA A 103 12.29 8.24 0.80
C ALA A 103 13.67 8.48 1.44
N LEU A 104 14.52 7.45 1.51
CA LEU A 104 15.90 7.58 1.98
C LEU A 104 16.73 8.50 1.08
N GLY A 105 16.56 8.39 -0.25
CA GLY A 105 17.21 9.28 -1.21
C GLY A 105 16.83 10.76 -0.99
N TYR A 106 15.57 11.04 -0.72
CA TYR A 106 15.13 12.42 -0.40
C TYR A 106 15.61 12.89 0.96
N ALA A 107 15.75 12.01 1.96
CA ALA A 107 16.39 12.37 3.23
C ALA A 107 17.86 12.77 3.01
N MET A 108 18.59 12.01 2.18
CA MET A 108 19.97 12.36 1.80
C MET A 108 20.04 13.67 1.01
N LEU A 109 19.14 13.87 0.05
CA LEU A 109 19.06 15.09 -0.74
C LEU A 109 18.81 16.30 0.16
N TYR A 110 17.93 16.18 1.16
CA TYR A 110 17.67 17.25 2.14
C TYR A 110 18.94 17.65 2.90
N GLU A 111 19.70 16.67 3.39
CA GLU A 111 20.98 16.93 4.08
C GLU A 111 22.01 17.59 3.17
N VAL A 112 22.13 17.13 1.92
CA VAL A 112 23.01 17.74 0.91
C VAL A 112 22.59 19.20 0.66
N ALA A 113 21.29 19.43 0.45
CA ALA A 113 20.73 20.75 0.20
C ALA A 113 20.92 21.71 1.39
N LEU A 114 20.79 21.18 2.61
CA LEU A 114 21.00 21.96 3.84
C LEU A 114 22.46 22.41 3.95
N ARG A 115 23.43 21.48 3.80
CA ARG A 115 24.85 21.75 3.96
C ARG A 115 25.46 22.58 2.83
N LEU A 116 24.93 22.43 1.63
CA LEU A 116 25.41 23.15 0.45
C LEU A 116 24.61 24.41 0.12
N TYR A 117 23.70 24.84 1.05
CA TYR A 117 22.87 26.05 0.88
C TYR A 117 22.08 26.09 -0.43
N GLU A 118 21.36 24.99 -0.74
CA GLU A 118 20.51 24.90 -1.92
C GLU A 118 19.02 25.04 -1.48
N PRO A 119 18.46 26.26 -1.48
CA PRO A 119 17.16 26.52 -0.86
C PRO A 119 16.01 25.77 -1.55
N ARG A 120 16.05 25.65 -2.86
CA ARG A 120 14.98 25.02 -3.63
C ARG A 120 14.84 23.54 -3.31
N LEU A 121 15.95 22.81 -3.23
CA LEU A 121 15.93 21.38 -2.86
C LEU A 121 15.56 21.18 -1.38
N ARG A 122 15.88 22.14 -0.51
CA ARG A 122 15.45 22.13 0.90
C ARG A 122 13.93 22.22 1.07
N GLU A 123 13.23 22.85 0.15
CA GLU A 123 11.77 22.99 0.19
C GLU A 123 11.11 21.70 -0.31
N ILE A 124 11.55 21.16 -1.44
CA ILE A 124 10.88 20.01 -2.06
C ILE A 124 11.24 18.67 -1.43
N ALA A 125 12.47 18.48 -0.94
CA ALA A 125 12.91 17.17 -0.47
C ALA A 125 12.12 16.63 0.73
N PRO A 126 11.74 17.39 1.77
CA PRO A 126 10.93 16.89 2.87
C PRO A 126 9.52 16.49 2.46
N GLU A 127 8.91 17.23 1.53
CA GLU A 127 7.58 16.91 1.01
C GLU A 127 7.60 15.56 0.23
N HIS A 128 8.58 15.42 -0.67
CA HIS A 128 8.73 14.18 -1.43
C HIS A 128 9.09 12.98 -0.53
N LEU A 129 9.97 13.18 0.47
CA LEU A 129 10.29 12.17 1.46
C LEU A 129 9.00 11.65 2.12
N LYS A 130 8.18 12.58 2.63
CA LYS A 130 6.91 12.22 3.27
C LYS A 130 5.99 11.48 2.31
N ALA A 131 5.82 11.98 1.09
CA ALA A 131 4.96 11.36 0.09
C ALA A 131 5.39 9.92 -0.24
N HIS A 132 6.70 9.66 -0.36
CA HIS A 132 7.22 8.31 -0.59
C HIS A 132 7.08 7.41 0.62
N ALA A 133 7.28 7.91 1.84
CA ALA A 133 7.06 7.13 3.06
C ALA A 133 5.58 6.72 3.19
N ASP A 134 4.64 7.64 2.94
CA ASP A 134 3.20 7.38 2.93
C ASP A 134 2.83 6.36 1.82
N ALA A 135 3.41 6.48 0.62
CA ALA A 135 3.19 5.54 -0.47
C ALA A 135 3.71 4.14 -0.16
N ALA A 136 4.90 4.02 0.46
CA ALA A 136 5.45 2.74 0.90
C ALA A 136 4.52 2.06 1.91
N PHE A 137 4.05 2.81 2.92
CA PHE A 137 3.13 2.30 3.92
C PHE A 137 1.80 1.86 3.30
N SER A 138 1.20 2.70 2.44
CA SER A 138 -0.05 2.39 1.76
C SER A 138 0.08 1.14 0.86
N THR A 139 1.22 0.97 0.18
CA THR A 139 1.51 -0.21 -0.63
C THR A 139 1.67 -1.47 0.24
N ALA A 140 2.38 -1.38 1.36
CA ALA A 140 2.56 -2.50 2.29
C ALA A 140 1.23 -3.03 2.84
N ARG A 141 0.25 -2.15 3.07
CA ARG A 141 -1.09 -2.53 3.55
C ARG A 141 -1.91 -3.35 2.54
N LEU A 142 -1.58 -3.28 1.26
CA LEU A 142 -2.25 -4.08 0.22
C LEU A 142 -1.77 -5.54 0.22
N LEU A 143 -0.54 -5.80 0.67
CA LEU A 143 0.11 -7.11 0.56
C LEU A 143 -0.70 -8.26 1.17
N PRO A 144 -1.21 -8.18 2.41
CA PRO A 144 -1.95 -9.29 3.01
C PRO A 144 -3.19 -9.69 2.21
N GLY A 145 -3.94 -8.70 1.73
CA GLY A 145 -5.14 -8.93 0.91
C GLY A 145 -4.81 -9.58 -0.43
N VAL A 146 -3.74 -9.11 -1.07
CA VAL A 146 -3.29 -9.65 -2.37
C VAL A 146 -2.75 -11.07 -2.21
N VAL A 147 -1.95 -11.36 -1.18
CA VAL A 147 -1.45 -12.72 -0.92
C VAL A 147 -2.62 -13.67 -0.69
N ALA A 148 -3.60 -13.29 0.11
CA ALA A 148 -4.77 -14.10 0.36
C ALA A 148 -5.62 -14.33 -0.91
N TRP A 149 -5.76 -13.29 -1.75
CA TRP A 149 -6.44 -13.40 -3.04
C TRP A 149 -5.70 -14.38 -3.98
N GLN A 150 -4.37 -14.31 -4.06
CA GLN A 150 -3.57 -15.22 -4.87
C GLN A 150 -3.70 -16.67 -4.38
N LEU A 151 -3.59 -16.90 -3.06
CA LEU A 151 -3.79 -18.24 -2.48
C LEU A 151 -5.19 -18.79 -2.80
N ALA A 152 -6.21 -17.94 -2.76
CA ALA A 152 -7.57 -18.34 -3.11
C ALA A 152 -7.71 -18.72 -4.59
N GLN A 153 -6.98 -18.05 -5.51
CA GLN A 153 -6.93 -18.43 -6.93
C GLN A 153 -6.31 -19.82 -7.13
N ASP A 154 -5.32 -20.17 -6.29
CA ASP A 154 -4.69 -21.50 -6.28
C ASP A 154 -5.53 -22.56 -5.55
N GLY A 155 -6.76 -22.24 -5.14
CA GLY A 155 -7.65 -23.14 -4.38
C GLY A 155 -7.24 -23.31 -2.91
N LEU A 156 -6.27 -22.53 -2.43
CA LEU A 156 -5.82 -22.57 -1.05
C LEU A 156 -6.62 -21.60 -0.19
N HIS A 157 -7.51 -22.14 0.62
CA HIS A 157 -8.33 -21.37 1.57
C HIS A 157 -7.81 -21.54 3.00
N CYS A 158 -8.12 -20.57 3.86
CA CYS A 158 -7.77 -20.67 5.26
C CYS A 158 -8.42 -21.91 5.91
N ALA A 159 -7.62 -22.76 6.51
CA ALA A 159 -8.07 -23.97 7.23
C ALA A 159 -8.55 -23.67 8.66
N CYS A 160 -8.58 -22.41 9.10
CA CYS A 160 -8.98 -22.11 10.46
C CYS A 160 -10.49 -22.23 10.67
N THR A 161 -10.87 -22.66 11.89
CA THR A 161 -12.27 -22.82 12.32
C THR A 161 -12.78 -21.61 13.10
N CYS A 162 -12.19 -20.43 12.95
CA CYS A 162 -12.62 -19.25 13.68
C CYS A 162 -13.99 -18.73 13.17
N PRO A 163 -14.80 -18.06 14.02
CA PRO A 163 -16.09 -17.51 13.64
C PRO A 163 -16.06 -16.60 12.41
N MET A 164 -14.95 -15.88 12.23
CA MET A 164 -14.72 -15.01 11.05
C MET A 164 -14.64 -15.82 9.76
N CYS A 165 -14.14 -17.06 9.80
CA CYS A 165 -14.08 -17.92 8.62
C CYS A 165 -15.47 -18.45 8.24
N GLY A 166 -16.35 -18.67 9.20
CA GLY A 166 -17.76 -19.01 8.97
C GLY A 166 -18.52 -17.91 8.23
N LEU A 167 -18.19 -16.65 8.50
CA LEU A 167 -18.72 -15.49 7.78
C LEU A 167 -18.01 -15.25 6.41
N GLY A 168 -16.98 -16.06 6.10
CA GLY A 168 -16.16 -15.88 4.91
C GLY A 168 -15.06 -14.83 5.02
N ALA A 169 -14.91 -14.22 6.18
CA ALA A 169 -13.86 -13.27 6.47
C ALA A 169 -12.79 -13.93 7.32
N CYS A 170 -11.69 -14.39 6.73
CA CYS A 170 -10.60 -14.97 7.48
C CYS A 170 -9.78 -13.88 8.19
N GLY A 171 -9.92 -13.78 9.51
CA GLY A 171 -9.13 -12.85 10.32
C GLY A 171 -7.71 -13.32 10.65
N CYS A 172 -7.28 -14.50 10.15
CA CYS A 172 -5.94 -15.03 10.47
C CYS A 172 -4.82 -14.19 9.86
N VAL A 173 -5.08 -13.51 8.75
CA VAL A 173 -4.12 -12.61 8.10
C VAL A 173 -4.09 -11.23 8.76
N ALA A 174 -5.18 -10.83 9.41
CA ALA A 174 -5.21 -9.56 10.13
C ALA A 174 -4.20 -9.52 11.29
N MET A 175 -3.85 -10.66 11.89
CA MET A 175 -2.80 -10.69 12.93
C MET A 175 -1.44 -10.23 12.39
N GLY A 176 -1.09 -10.63 11.17
CA GLY A 176 0.14 -10.14 10.53
C GLY A 176 0.07 -8.65 10.19
N THR A 177 -1.11 -8.19 9.77
CA THR A 177 -1.35 -6.77 9.44
C THR A 177 -1.37 -5.91 10.70
N GLU A 178 -1.96 -6.36 11.80
CA GLU A 178 -1.95 -5.64 13.07
C GLU A 178 -0.53 -5.53 13.62
N THR A 179 0.23 -6.62 13.62
CA THR A 179 1.63 -6.63 14.08
C THR A 179 2.52 -5.73 13.20
N LEU A 180 2.34 -5.77 11.88
CA LEU A 180 3.03 -4.86 10.96
C LEU A 180 2.55 -3.42 11.14
N THR A 181 1.25 -3.19 11.31
CA THR A 181 0.69 -1.85 11.53
C THR A 181 1.13 -1.27 12.87
N GLU A 182 1.25 -2.07 13.92
CA GLU A 182 1.79 -1.64 15.21
C GLU A 182 3.27 -1.30 15.13
N ALA A 183 4.07 -2.14 14.46
CA ALA A 183 5.48 -1.87 14.23
C ALA A 183 5.75 -0.63 13.37
N TRP A 184 4.79 -0.24 12.52
CA TRP A 184 4.91 0.90 11.60
C TRP A 184 4.06 2.11 12.04
N ARG A 185 3.19 1.97 13.05
CA ARG A 185 2.32 3.04 13.56
C ARG A 185 3.11 4.24 14.10
N ASP A 186 4.31 3.99 14.62
CA ASP A 186 5.21 5.04 15.10
C ASP A 186 5.94 5.78 13.98
N ALA A 187 5.88 5.25 12.74
CA ALA A 187 6.61 5.79 11.59
C ALA A 187 5.77 6.69 10.65
N ALA A 188 4.45 6.63 10.72
CA ALA A 188 3.58 7.39 9.80
C ALA A 188 2.29 7.87 10.48
N PRO A 189 2.27 9.04 11.09
CA PRO A 189 1.03 9.64 11.57
C PRO A 189 0.29 10.32 10.42
N THR A 190 -0.68 9.64 9.82
CA THR A 190 -1.70 10.32 9.02
C THR A 190 -3.04 10.19 9.73
N GLU A 191 -3.49 11.28 10.32
CA GLU A 191 -4.79 11.39 11.03
C GLU A 191 -6.00 11.22 10.10
N SER A 192 -5.82 11.07 8.79
CA SER A 192 -6.89 11.12 7.78
C SER A 192 -7.30 9.78 7.17
N GLU A 193 -6.65 8.65 7.50
CA GLU A 193 -7.08 7.36 6.96
C GLU A 193 -8.23 6.76 7.77
N PRO A 194 -9.28 6.24 7.10
CA PRO A 194 -10.36 5.55 7.81
C PRO A 194 -9.79 4.33 8.55
N ARG A 195 -9.86 4.37 9.88
CA ARG A 195 -9.46 3.26 10.73
C ARG A 195 -10.49 2.15 10.59
N GLY A 196 -10.06 0.96 10.21
CA GLY A 196 -10.93 -0.17 9.99
C GLY A 196 -10.15 -1.48 9.87
N PHE A 197 -10.88 -2.57 9.72
CA PHE A 197 -10.34 -3.91 9.57
C PHE A 197 -10.40 -4.36 8.10
N VAL A 198 -9.27 -4.75 7.52
CA VAL A 198 -9.21 -5.23 6.13
C VAL A 198 -9.76 -6.64 6.02
N LEU A 199 -10.80 -6.82 5.20
CA LEU A 199 -11.37 -8.13 4.90
C LEU A 199 -10.49 -8.88 3.88
N LEU A 200 -10.27 -10.15 4.16
CA LEU A 200 -9.79 -11.09 3.15
C LEU A 200 -10.89 -11.45 2.16
N PRO A 201 -10.54 -12.00 0.98
CA PRO A 201 -11.54 -12.54 0.08
C PRO A 201 -12.45 -13.53 0.81
N PRO A 202 -13.76 -13.26 0.87
CA PRO A 202 -14.69 -14.17 1.51
C PRO A 202 -14.74 -15.48 0.71
N LYS A 203 -14.97 -16.61 1.39
CA LYS A 203 -15.18 -17.89 0.71
C LYS A 203 -16.39 -17.77 -0.24
N PRO A 204 -16.34 -18.36 -1.44
CA PRO A 204 -17.39 -18.21 -2.46
C PRO A 204 -18.82 -18.52 -1.96
N GLU A 205 -18.96 -19.49 -1.05
CA GLU A 205 -20.23 -19.92 -0.46
C GLU A 205 -20.66 -19.14 0.79
N SER A 206 -19.86 -18.17 1.24
CA SER A 206 -20.14 -17.43 2.48
C SER A 206 -21.23 -16.37 2.30
N GLU A 207 -21.87 -15.98 3.40
CA GLU A 207 -22.88 -14.91 3.43
C GLU A 207 -22.31 -13.57 2.98
N LEU A 208 -21.04 -13.25 3.31
CA LEU A 208 -20.38 -12.05 2.84
C LEU A 208 -20.15 -12.07 1.31
N ALA A 209 -19.78 -13.23 0.75
CA ALA A 209 -19.65 -13.36 -0.71
C ALA A 209 -21.01 -13.22 -1.40
N ARG A 210 -22.07 -13.85 -0.86
CA ARG A 210 -23.45 -13.69 -1.36
C ARG A 210 -23.95 -12.26 -1.28
N ALA A 211 -23.55 -11.52 -0.25
CA ALA A 211 -23.83 -10.09 -0.13
C ALA A 211 -22.97 -9.21 -1.06
N GLY A 212 -22.08 -9.80 -1.87
CA GLY A 212 -21.26 -9.09 -2.83
C GLY A 212 -20.04 -8.41 -2.22
N VAL A 213 -19.63 -8.77 -1.00
CA VAL A 213 -18.42 -8.25 -0.37
C VAL A 213 -17.20 -8.89 -1.03
N GLN A 214 -16.22 -8.08 -1.40
CA GLN A 214 -14.97 -8.52 -2.01
C GLN A 214 -13.80 -8.38 -1.02
N GLY A 215 -12.74 -9.15 -1.24
CA GLY A 215 -11.51 -9.02 -0.48
C GLY A 215 -10.82 -7.67 -0.66
N GLY A 216 -10.07 -7.24 0.35
CA GLY A 216 -9.40 -5.94 0.37
C GLY A 216 -10.28 -4.77 0.85
N ALA A 217 -11.57 -5.00 1.05
CA ALA A 217 -12.48 -4.00 1.59
C ALA A 217 -12.20 -3.74 3.08
N LEU A 218 -12.42 -2.51 3.53
CA LEU A 218 -12.19 -2.07 4.90
C LEU A 218 -13.50 -2.10 5.69
N VAL A 219 -13.57 -2.90 6.75
CA VAL A 219 -14.70 -2.87 7.70
C VAL A 219 -14.47 -1.72 8.65
N LEU A 220 -15.36 -0.75 8.67
CA LEU A 220 -15.30 0.43 9.52
C LEU A 220 -16.13 0.27 10.80
N ALA A 221 -17.24 -0.45 10.72
CA ALA A 221 -18.11 -0.70 11.86
C ALA A 221 -18.84 -2.04 11.73
N VAL A 222 -19.21 -2.62 12.85
CA VAL A 222 -20.08 -3.80 12.98
C VAL A 222 -21.24 -3.42 13.89
N ASP A 223 -22.47 -3.53 13.41
CA ASP A 223 -23.71 -3.13 14.13
C ASP A 223 -23.68 -1.68 14.69
N GLY A 224 -22.98 -0.79 13.99
CA GLY A 224 -22.81 0.61 14.41
C GLY A 224 -21.60 0.85 15.31
N ASP A 225 -21.00 -0.17 15.91
CA ASP A 225 -19.77 -0.06 16.70
C ASP A 225 -18.57 0.06 15.75
N GLN A 226 -17.80 1.15 15.87
CA GLN A 226 -16.57 1.32 15.09
C GLN A 226 -15.55 0.25 15.45
N VAL A 227 -14.91 -0.32 14.44
CA VAL A 227 -13.89 -1.36 14.61
C VAL A 227 -12.57 -0.91 13.98
N ARG A 228 -11.48 -1.17 14.70
CA ARG A 228 -10.11 -0.81 14.27
C ARG A 228 -9.24 -2.03 13.97
N GLY A 229 -9.69 -3.20 14.42
CA GLY A 229 -8.95 -4.43 14.30
C GLY A 229 -9.82 -5.67 14.54
N ARG A 230 -9.18 -6.84 14.35
CA ARG A 230 -9.82 -8.15 14.46
C ARG A 230 -10.49 -8.38 15.80
N ALA A 231 -9.82 -8.00 16.90
CA ALA A 231 -10.32 -8.24 18.25
C ALA A 231 -11.69 -7.57 18.49
N GLU A 232 -11.85 -6.35 17.98
CA GLU A 232 -13.09 -5.58 18.09
C GLU A 232 -14.20 -6.17 17.23
N VAL A 233 -13.88 -6.60 15.99
CA VAL A 233 -14.83 -7.32 15.13
C VAL A 233 -15.26 -8.62 15.79
N GLN A 234 -14.33 -9.41 16.34
CA GLN A 234 -14.66 -10.65 17.05
C GLN A 234 -15.51 -10.39 18.30
N ALA A 235 -15.21 -9.33 19.06
CA ALA A 235 -15.98 -8.96 20.24
C ALA A 235 -17.42 -8.56 19.87
N ALA A 236 -17.61 -7.82 18.77
CA ALA A 236 -18.92 -7.48 18.26
C ALA A 236 -19.72 -8.73 17.84
N LEU A 237 -19.08 -9.65 17.11
CA LEU A 237 -19.71 -10.89 16.63
C LEU A 237 -20.06 -11.87 17.77
N ARG A 238 -19.25 -11.94 18.84
CA ARG A 238 -19.53 -12.80 20.01
C ARG A 238 -20.77 -12.38 20.78
N LYS A 239 -21.23 -11.16 20.63
CA LYS A 239 -22.49 -10.68 21.26
C LYS A 239 -23.73 -11.19 20.53
N ARG A 240 -23.58 -11.86 19.39
CA ARG A 240 -24.67 -12.32 18.53
C ARG A 240 -24.84 -13.83 18.63
N THR A 241 -26.07 -14.28 18.40
CA THR A 241 -26.41 -15.69 18.28
C THR A 241 -26.50 -16.12 16.82
N LEU A 242 -26.47 -17.43 16.62
CA LEU A 242 -26.62 -17.99 15.28
C LEU A 242 -27.99 -17.63 14.69
N GLY A 243 -27.99 -17.15 13.46
CA GLY A 243 -29.18 -16.68 12.75
C GLY A 243 -29.47 -15.20 12.88
N ASP A 244 -28.78 -14.48 13.79
CA ASP A 244 -28.91 -13.04 13.91
C ASP A 244 -28.36 -12.32 12.66
N GLU A 245 -29.00 -11.21 12.32
CA GLU A 245 -28.49 -10.30 11.31
C GLU A 245 -27.37 -9.44 11.90
N VAL A 246 -26.26 -9.35 11.17
CA VAL A 246 -25.09 -8.51 11.49
C VAL A 246 -24.91 -7.50 10.39
N ARG A 247 -24.76 -6.24 10.76
CA ARG A 247 -24.56 -5.12 9.83
C ARG A 247 -23.10 -4.71 9.80
N PHE A 248 -22.50 -4.78 8.65
CA PHE A 248 -21.13 -4.34 8.41
C PHE A 248 -21.12 -3.05 7.62
N LEU A 249 -20.50 -1.98 8.14
CA LEU A 249 -20.17 -0.80 7.35
C LEU A 249 -18.83 -1.04 6.68
N ILE A 250 -18.85 -1.18 5.37
CA ILE A 250 -17.68 -1.56 4.57
C ILE A 250 -17.35 -0.47 3.55
N GLN A 251 -16.07 -0.11 3.48
CA GLN A 251 -15.54 0.81 2.48
C GLN A 251 -14.61 0.07 1.52
N ARG A 252 -14.85 0.22 0.24
CA ARG A 252 -13.90 -0.12 -0.81
C ARG A 252 -13.01 1.09 -1.09
N SER A 253 -11.78 0.88 -1.54
CA SER A 253 -10.71 1.88 -1.61
C SER A 253 -11.07 3.22 -2.27
N SER A 254 -12.08 3.28 -3.13
CA SER A 254 -12.50 4.50 -3.85
C SER A 254 -13.99 4.84 -3.70
N GLU A 255 -14.75 4.02 -2.95
CA GLU A 255 -16.19 4.19 -2.82
C GLU A 255 -16.56 4.76 -1.44
N SER A 256 -17.72 5.40 -1.36
CA SER A 256 -18.32 5.74 -0.06
C SER A 256 -18.65 4.46 0.72
N PRO A 257 -18.53 4.48 2.07
CA PRO A 257 -18.90 3.33 2.89
C PRO A 257 -20.33 2.87 2.60
N ARG A 258 -20.52 1.55 2.52
CA ARG A 258 -21.84 0.93 2.34
C ARG A 258 -22.13 -0.06 3.45
N GLU A 259 -23.40 -0.17 3.81
CA GLU A 259 -23.87 -1.15 4.77
C GLU A 259 -24.19 -2.48 4.08
N PHE A 260 -23.70 -3.56 4.63
CA PHE A 260 -23.96 -4.93 4.23
C PHE A 260 -24.60 -5.67 5.40
N VAL A 261 -25.75 -6.30 5.17
CA VAL A 261 -26.44 -7.11 6.15
C VAL A 261 -26.21 -8.56 5.81
N VAL A 262 -25.65 -9.32 6.74
CA VAL A 262 -25.41 -10.76 6.60
C VAL A 262 -26.00 -11.51 7.79
N ARG A 263 -26.46 -12.76 7.59
CA ARG A 263 -26.87 -13.63 8.67
C ARG A 263 -25.68 -14.38 9.22
N GLN A 264 -25.57 -14.42 10.54
CA GLN A 264 -24.56 -15.23 11.20
C GLN A 264 -24.94 -16.71 10.99
N ALA A 265 -24.37 -17.31 9.94
CA ALA A 265 -24.59 -18.72 9.64
C ALA A 265 -23.89 -19.60 10.67
N GLY A 266 -24.63 -20.51 11.27
CA GLY A 266 -24.07 -21.53 12.12
C GLY A 266 -24.06 -22.84 11.36
N ASP A 267 -22.89 -23.25 10.97
CA ASP A 267 -22.54 -24.67 10.87
C ASP A 267 -21.02 -24.75 10.97
N TYR A 268 -20.58 -24.92 12.21
CA TYR A 268 -19.24 -25.43 12.42
C TYR A 268 -19.37 -26.96 12.53
N PRO A 269 -18.71 -27.74 11.69
CA PRO A 269 -18.53 -29.14 12.02
C PRO A 269 -17.78 -29.22 13.35
N THR A 270 -18.49 -29.62 14.39
CA THR A 270 -17.89 -30.11 15.63
C THR A 270 -17.14 -31.38 15.26
N SER A 271 -15.84 -31.30 15.11
CA SER A 271 -14.94 -32.44 15.09
C SER A 271 -13.75 -32.16 16.00
#